data_ab315c13518572e46f7fa121789feca4
#
_entry.id   ab315c13518572e46f7fa121789feca4
#
_cell.length_a   1.000
_cell.length_b   1.000
_cell.length_c   1.000
_cell.angle_alpha   90.00
_cell.angle_beta   90.00
_cell.angle_gamma   90.00
#
_symmetry.space_group_name_H-M   'P 1'
#
loop_
_entity.id
_entity.type
_entity.pdbx_description
1 polymer ?
#
loop_
_entity_poly.entity_id
_entity_poly.type
_entity_poly.pdbx_seq_one_letter_code
_entity_poly.pdbx_strand_id
1 'polypeptide(L)'
;MKDRSVEFKENFPDYLCVKHKIAEHTEKQTFHLHSQLEIIFTISDNLVCFYENAVIRIPKYSFLLLNTMCLHYVDSLPNSGVCDRYVITFSSEFLKDIQSSGVTLLGCFLEPEASHILLTPPSESVPWILHLLDAMETETMHSSFHALSDNIDERFSTLTLKYQLASLLTELNRLYLSHFQVASSLKHQRYSSFVSDVCSYIEQNVENEISIEDLARHFAVSKTFLYNITREFLNLPLSDYISMVRINKAKSYLANTDYSIEIISQKVGYSSISSFSRFVKTNVGMSPLKYRKITET
;
A
#
# COMPACT_ATOMS: atom_id res chain seq x y z
N MET A 1 29.95 -7.16 4.89
CA MET A 1 28.56 -6.70 4.89
C MET A 1 28.63 -5.19 4.91
N LYS A 2 28.37 -4.52 3.77
CA LYS A 2 28.31 -3.05 3.72
C LYS A 2 27.09 -2.60 4.51
N ASP A 3 27.24 -1.51 5.25
CA ASP A 3 26.21 -0.88 6.08
C ASP A 3 24.95 -0.64 5.24
N ARG A 4 23.91 -1.45 5.46
CA ARG A 4 22.60 -1.27 4.84
C ARG A 4 21.83 -0.30 5.73
N SER A 5 21.77 0.96 5.35
CA SER A 5 20.87 1.89 6.03
C SER A 5 19.43 1.52 5.65
N VAL A 6 18.58 1.34 6.64
CA VAL A 6 17.14 1.17 6.47
C VAL A 6 16.48 2.50 6.76
N GLU A 7 15.76 3.04 5.80
CA GLU A 7 15.02 4.28 5.94
C GLU A 7 13.52 3.99 5.91
N PHE A 8 12.80 4.48 6.90
CA PHE A 8 11.36 4.48 6.88
C PHE A 8 10.89 5.72 6.13
N LYS A 9 10.37 5.56 4.91
CA LYS A 9 9.86 6.69 4.12
C LYS A 9 8.43 6.99 4.52
N GLU A 10 8.25 8.09 5.27
CA GLU A 10 6.95 8.52 5.78
C GLU A 10 6.25 9.59 4.92
N ASN A 11 6.97 10.23 3.99
CA ASN A 11 6.47 11.40 3.24
C ASN A 11 5.80 11.01 1.92
N PHE A 12 4.84 10.08 1.96
CA PHE A 12 3.93 9.90 0.84
C PHE A 12 2.61 10.63 1.14
N PRO A 13 2.02 11.34 0.16
CA PRO A 13 0.67 11.88 0.32
C PRO A 13 -0.26 10.75 0.74
N ASP A 14 -1.15 11.01 1.68
CA ASP A 14 -1.90 10.01 2.45
C ASP A 14 -2.77 9.05 1.62
N TYR A 15 -2.99 9.31 0.32
CA TYR A 15 -3.94 8.53 -0.47
C TYR A 15 -3.39 7.94 -1.76
N LEU A 16 -2.80 8.76 -2.65
CA LEU A 16 -2.25 8.33 -3.95
C LEU A 16 -1.12 9.26 -4.39
N CYS A 17 -0.04 8.70 -4.91
CA CYS A 17 1.02 9.42 -5.57
C CYS A 17 1.45 8.66 -6.81
N VAL A 18 1.52 9.34 -7.96
CA VAL A 18 2.05 8.81 -9.20
C VAL A 18 3.23 9.66 -9.62
N LYS A 19 4.37 9.02 -9.91
CA LYS A 19 5.60 9.70 -10.33
C LYS A 19 6.27 8.95 -11.47
N HIS A 20 6.53 9.66 -12.54
CA HIS A 20 7.47 9.25 -13.58
C HIS A 20 8.89 9.50 -13.08
N LYS A 21 9.70 8.47 -12.98
CA LYS A 21 11.08 8.55 -12.47
C LYS A 21 12.08 8.12 -13.53
N ILE A 22 12.94 9.04 -13.89
CA ILE A 22 14.08 8.81 -14.77
C ILE A 22 15.34 9.06 -13.95
N ALA A 23 16.15 8.02 -13.72
CA ALA A 23 17.31 8.09 -12.84
C ALA A 23 18.45 7.19 -13.31
N GLU A 24 19.68 7.63 -13.07
CA GLU A 24 20.86 6.80 -13.20
C GLU A 24 21.06 5.91 -11.95
N HIS A 25 21.90 4.89 -12.10
CA HIS A 25 22.26 4.03 -10.96
C HIS A 25 22.88 4.84 -9.83
N THR A 26 22.48 4.56 -8.59
CA THR A 26 23.02 5.19 -7.39
C THR A 26 23.85 4.19 -6.61
N GLU A 27 25.08 4.58 -6.21
CA GLU A 27 25.91 3.73 -5.33
C GLU A 27 25.34 3.61 -3.91
N LYS A 28 24.49 4.55 -3.51
CA LYS A 28 23.88 4.59 -2.18
C LYS A 28 22.59 3.77 -2.16
N GLN A 29 22.71 2.52 -1.75
CA GLN A 29 21.58 1.61 -1.59
C GLN A 29 20.85 1.89 -0.25
N THR A 30 19.67 2.47 -0.33
CA THR A 30 18.83 2.70 0.84
C THR A 30 17.59 1.83 0.76
N PHE A 31 17.57 0.76 1.54
CA PHE A 31 16.35 -0.02 1.73
C PHE A 31 15.30 0.84 2.44
N HIS A 32 14.06 0.75 2.00
CA HIS A 32 12.97 1.47 2.61
C HIS A 32 11.76 0.58 2.84
N LEU A 33 10.93 1.03 3.75
CA LEU A 33 9.72 0.37 4.19
C LEU A 33 8.62 1.43 4.22
N HIS A 34 7.42 1.13 3.75
CA HIS A 34 6.27 2.00 3.83
C HIS A 34 4.96 1.21 4.01
N SER A 35 3.94 1.91 4.49
CA SER A 35 2.63 1.32 4.78
C SER A 35 1.67 1.33 3.59
N GLN A 36 2.10 1.82 2.45
CA GLN A 36 1.29 1.91 1.24
C GLN A 36 1.55 0.72 0.32
N LEU A 37 0.57 0.41 -0.52
CA LEU A 37 0.74 -0.45 -1.67
C LEU A 37 1.55 0.29 -2.74
N GLU A 38 2.43 -0.41 -3.44
CA GLU A 38 3.23 0.18 -4.51
C GLU A 38 3.13 -0.63 -5.79
N ILE A 39 2.98 0.08 -6.89
CA ILE A 39 3.02 -0.45 -8.25
C ILE A 39 4.18 0.24 -8.97
N ILE A 40 5.09 -0.53 -9.53
CA ILE A 40 6.16 -0.02 -10.40
C ILE A 40 5.91 -0.54 -11.80
N PHE A 41 5.83 0.35 -12.78
CA PHE A 41 5.79 0.02 -14.19
C PHE A 41 7.06 0.45 -14.88
N THR A 42 7.77 -0.48 -15.51
CA THR A 42 9.07 -0.21 -16.12
C THR A 42 8.94 0.15 -17.60
N ILE A 43 9.67 1.16 -18.04
CA ILE A 43 9.84 1.52 -19.45
C ILE A 43 11.19 1.03 -19.99
N SER A 44 12.20 0.98 -19.14
CA SER A 44 13.52 0.39 -19.46
C SER A 44 13.62 -1.07 -19.03
N ASP A 45 14.61 -1.81 -19.49
CA ASP A 45 14.82 -3.24 -19.17
C ASP A 45 15.97 -3.50 -18.17
N ASN A 46 16.47 -2.43 -17.55
CA ASN A 46 17.62 -2.45 -16.65
C ASN A 46 17.26 -2.33 -15.16
N LEU A 47 15.96 -2.41 -14.81
CA LEU A 47 15.49 -2.25 -13.45
C LEU A 47 15.63 -3.54 -12.64
N VAL A 48 16.11 -3.42 -11.41
CA VAL A 48 16.18 -4.48 -10.42
C VAL A 48 15.55 -4.05 -9.10
N CYS A 49 14.85 -4.96 -8.48
CA CYS A 49 14.35 -4.79 -7.11
C CYS A 49 15.14 -5.71 -6.19
N PHE A 50 15.74 -5.14 -5.18
CA PHE A 50 16.35 -5.85 -4.06
C PHE A 50 15.29 -6.00 -2.98
N TYR A 51 14.92 -7.21 -2.69
CA TYR A 51 13.89 -7.57 -1.77
C TYR A 51 14.41 -8.60 -0.77
N GLU A 52 14.38 -8.30 0.54
CA GLU A 52 14.93 -9.18 1.58
C GLU A 52 16.30 -9.76 1.22
N ASN A 53 16.33 -11.03 0.77
CA ASN A 53 17.53 -11.74 0.35
C ASN A 53 17.53 -12.08 -1.15
N ALA A 54 16.58 -11.56 -1.93
CA ALA A 54 16.44 -11.81 -3.34
C ALA A 54 16.69 -10.55 -4.18
N VAL A 55 17.13 -10.76 -5.42
CA VAL A 55 17.25 -9.73 -6.45
C VAL A 55 16.36 -10.13 -7.60
N ILE A 56 15.40 -9.27 -7.92
CA ILE A 56 14.43 -9.51 -8.98
C ILE A 56 14.72 -8.55 -10.11
N ARG A 57 15.00 -9.09 -11.29
CA ARG A 57 15.07 -8.28 -12.51
C ARG A 57 13.65 -8.05 -13.02
N ILE A 58 13.33 -6.78 -13.30
CA ILE A 58 12.03 -6.39 -13.80
C ILE A 58 12.16 -6.18 -15.31
N PRO A 59 11.50 -6.99 -16.15
CA PRO A 59 11.54 -6.83 -17.60
C PRO A 59 10.91 -5.51 -18.04
N LYS A 60 11.33 -5.03 -19.21
CA LYS A 60 10.72 -3.87 -19.85
C LYS A 60 9.21 -4.05 -19.98
N TYR A 61 8.46 -2.96 -19.76
CA TYR A 61 6.99 -2.93 -19.82
C TYR A 61 6.31 -3.95 -18.90
N SER A 62 6.90 -4.17 -17.72
CA SER A 62 6.33 -5.04 -16.70
C SER A 62 5.96 -4.27 -15.44
N PHE A 63 4.97 -4.80 -14.73
CA PHE A 63 4.56 -4.32 -13.42
C PHE A 63 5.23 -5.16 -12.33
N LEU A 64 5.81 -4.48 -11.34
CA LEU A 64 6.12 -5.05 -10.05
C LEU A 64 5.13 -4.50 -9.04
N LEU A 65 4.38 -5.38 -8.39
CA LEU A 65 3.46 -5.04 -7.31
C LEU A 65 4.14 -5.37 -5.99
N LEU A 66 4.20 -4.42 -5.09
CA LEU A 66 4.80 -4.54 -3.77
C LEU A 66 3.75 -4.30 -2.71
N ASN A 67 3.66 -5.23 -1.77
CA ASN A 67 2.69 -5.15 -0.68
C ASN A 67 3.16 -4.17 0.41
N THR A 68 2.26 -3.81 1.33
CA THR A 68 2.58 -2.98 2.49
C THR A 68 3.68 -3.63 3.34
N MET A 69 4.52 -2.81 3.99
CA MET A 69 5.59 -3.27 4.89
C MET A 69 6.63 -4.18 4.24
N CYS A 70 6.73 -4.14 2.92
CA CYS A 70 7.74 -4.85 2.15
C CYS A 70 9.07 -4.07 2.20
N LEU A 71 10.11 -4.66 2.79
CA LEU A 71 11.44 -4.06 2.81
C LEU A 71 12.10 -4.25 1.45
N HIS A 72 12.23 -3.17 0.69
CA HIS A 72 12.75 -3.23 -0.66
C HIS A 72 13.63 -2.03 -1.02
N TYR A 73 14.33 -2.17 -2.12
CA TYR A 73 15.11 -1.12 -2.77
C TYR A 73 15.09 -1.36 -4.28
N VAL A 74 14.78 -0.33 -5.04
CA VAL A 74 14.68 -0.44 -6.52
C VAL A 74 15.70 0.48 -7.17
N ASP A 75 16.50 -0.07 -8.06
CA ASP A 75 17.54 0.66 -8.78
C ASP A 75 17.77 0.08 -10.18
N SER A 76 18.59 0.76 -10.97
CA SER A 76 19.10 0.23 -12.23
C SER A 76 20.32 -0.68 -12.01
N LEU A 77 20.57 -1.55 -12.96
CA LEU A 77 21.81 -2.32 -12.98
C LEU A 77 23.03 -1.38 -13.14
N PRO A 78 24.15 -1.64 -12.46
CA PRO A 78 25.37 -0.84 -12.64
C PRO A 78 25.78 -0.74 -14.11
N ASN A 79 26.16 0.44 -14.56
CA ASN A 79 26.59 0.70 -15.94
C ASN A 79 25.55 0.37 -17.03
N SER A 80 24.29 0.28 -16.69
CA SER A 80 23.22 -0.04 -17.63
C SER A 80 22.48 1.19 -18.20
N GLY A 81 22.97 2.39 -17.88
CA GLY A 81 22.35 3.64 -18.29
C GLY A 81 21.17 4.07 -17.41
N VAL A 82 20.36 4.95 -17.94
CA VAL A 82 19.20 5.51 -17.25
C VAL A 82 18.09 4.48 -17.11
N CYS A 83 17.50 4.43 -15.94
CA CYS A 83 16.32 3.63 -15.64
C CYS A 83 15.08 4.53 -15.69
N ASP A 84 14.08 4.09 -16.42
CA ASP A 84 12.85 4.79 -16.69
C ASP A 84 11.65 3.98 -16.20
N ARG A 85 10.83 4.56 -15.28
CA ARG A 85 9.72 3.87 -14.64
C ARG A 85 8.66 4.81 -14.07
N TYR A 86 7.44 4.35 -14.00
CA TYR A 86 6.41 4.93 -13.15
C TYR A 86 6.40 4.25 -11.78
N VAL A 87 6.17 5.04 -10.74
CA VAL A 87 5.97 4.57 -9.37
C VAL A 87 4.64 5.10 -8.87
N ILE A 88 3.72 4.21 -8.52
CA ILE A 88 2.41 4.50 -7.99
C ILE A 88 2.37 3.97 -6.56
N THR A 89 2.18 4.85 -5.58
CA THR A 89 1.97 4.48 -4.18
C THR A 89 0.59 4.92 -3.75
N PHE A 90 -0.15 4.07 -3.07
CA PHE A 90 -1.51 4.39 -2.63
C PHE A 90 -1.91 3.62 -1.37
N SER A 91 -2.85 4.18 -0.61
CA SER A 91 -3.51 3.46 0.49
C SER A 91 -4.74 2.71 -0.03
N SER A 92 -5.04 1.56 0.58
CA SER A 92 -6.28 0.81 0.29
C SER A 92 -7.53 1.66 0.55
N GLU A 93 -7.46 2.57 1.50
CA GLU A 93 -8.55 3.47 1.87
C GLU A 93 -8.95 4.44 0.75
N PHE A 94 -8.02 4.77 -0.16
CA PHE A 94 -8.31 5.66 -1.29
C PHE A 94 -9.44 5.14 -2.20
N LEU A 95 -9.60 3.82 -2.27
CA LEU A 95 -10.60 3.15 -3.13
C LEU A 95 -11.86 2.69 -2.39
N LYS A 96 -12.00 2.98 -1.10
CA LYS A 96 -13.10 2.46 -0.27
C LYS A 96 -14.51 2.79 -0.78
N ASP A 97 -14.64 3.94 -1.47
CA ASP A 97 -15.93 4.40 -1.99
C ASP A 97 -16.26 3.80 -3.36
N ILE A 98 -15.32 3.08 -3.99
CA ILE A 98 -15.54 2.40 -5.26
C ILE A 98 -16.16 1.04 -4.97
N GLN A 99 -17.47 0.93 -5.20
CA GLN A 99 -18.19 -0.32 -5.06
C GLN A 99 -17.89 -1.23 -6.26
N SER A 100 -17.42 -2.42 -5.97
CA SER A 100 -17.25 -3.49 -6.97
C SER A 100 -18.29 -4.58 -6.73
N SER A 101 -18.99 -5.00 -7.77
CA SER A 101 -19.96 -6.10 -7.72
C SER A 101 -19.24 -7.46 -7.60
N GLY A 102 -18.81 -7.82 -6.38
CA GLY A 102 -18.18 -9.11 -6.10
C GLY A 102 -16.75 -9.29 -6.60
N VAL A 103 -16.08 -8.20 -7.03
CA VAL A 103 -14.67 -8.21 -7.44
C VAL A 103 -13.85 -7.34 -6.51
N THR A 104 -12.76 -7.88 -5.98
CA THR A 104 -11.84 -7.13 -5.13
C THR A 104 -10.78 -6.47 -6.00
N LEU A 105 -10.76 -5.12 -6.07
CA LEU A 105 -9.76 -4.37 -6.84
C LEU A 105 -8.32 -4.65 -6.38
N LEU A 106 -8.12 -4.97 -5.11
CA LEU A 106 -6.81 -5.30 -4.54
C LEU A 106 -6.46 -6.79 -4.63
N GLY A 107 -7.22 -7.60 -5.37
CA GLY A 107 -7.03 -9.05 -5.48
C GLY A 107 -5.61 -9.45 -5.87
N CYS A 108 -4.99 -8.71 -6.79
CA CYS A 108 -3.61 -8.95 -7.21
C CYS A 108 -2.55 -8.65 -6.14
N PHE A 109 -2.89 -8.02 -5.01
CA PHE A 109 -2.00 -7.82 -3.86
C PHE A 109 -2.22 -8.83 -2.73
N LEU A 110 -3.24 -9.67 -2.81
CA LEU A 110 -3.64 -10.59 -1.75
C LEU A 110 -3.01 -11.99 -1.90
N GLU A 111 -1.92 -12.12 -2.66
CA GLU A 111 -1.21 -13.39 -2.80
C GLU A 111 -0.41 -13.71 -1.53
N PRO A 112 -0.69 -14.82 -0.84
CA PRO A 112 -0.10 -15.10 0.47
C PRO A 112 1.36 -15.52 0.44
N GLU A 113 1.84 -16.07 -0.67
CA GLU A 113 3.19 -16.61 -0.78
C GLU A 113 4.18 -15.61 -1.39
N ALA A 114 3.68 -14.50 -1.95
CA ALA A 114 4.52 -13.53 -2.64
C ALA A 114 4.34 -12.14 -2.03
N SER A 115 5.39 -11.66 -1.39
CA SER A 115 5.51 -10.25 -0.98
C SER A 115 5.62 -9.30 -2.18
N HIS A 116 5.78 -9.85 -3.39
CA HIS A 116 5.83 -9.13 -4.65
C HIS A 116 5.24 -9.98 -5.78
N ILE A 117 4.65 -9.32 -6.77
CA ILE A 117 4.10 -9.95 -7.96
C ILE A 117 4.65 -9.23 -9.19
N LEU A 118 5.15 -10.02 -10.14
CA LEU A 118 5.65 -9.53 -11.43
C LEU A 118 4.65 -9.91 -12.53
N LEU A 119 4.13 -8.90 -13.24
CA LEU A 119 3.15 -9.07 -14.31
C LEU A 119 3.64 -8.39 -15.58
N THR A 120 3.64 -9.09 -16.70
CA THR A 120 3.98 -8.53 -18.01
C THR A 120 2.72 -8.47 -18.86
N PRO A 121 2.22 -7.28 -19.19
CA PRO A 121 1.05 -7.13 -20.05
C PRO A 121 1.37 -7.49 -21.49
N PRO A 122 0.36 -7.86 -22.29
CA PRO A 122 0.48 -7.97 -23.74
C PRO A 122 0.97 -6.65 -24.36
N SER A 123 1.78 -6.72 -25.40
CA SER A 123 2.38 -5.53 -26.05
C SER A 123 1.35 -4.52 -26.56
N GLU A 124 0.18 -4.99 -26.98
CA GLU A 124 -0.94 -4.16 -27.41
C GLU A 124 -1.57 -3.32 -26.30
N SER A 125 -1.42 -3.73 -25.02
CA SER A 125 -1.93 -2.98 -23.88
C SER A 125 -0.98 -1.86 -23.43
N VAL A 126 0.31 -1.91 -23.80
CA VAL A 126 1.33 -0.96 -23.33
C VAL A 126 1.01 0.49 -23.66
N PRO A 127 0.56 0.87 -24.89
CA PRO A 127 0.22 2.25 -25.19
C PRO A 127 -0.90 2.82 -24.31
N TRP A 128 -1.92 2.00 -24.02
CA TRP A 128 -3.01 2.39 -23.13
C TRP A 128 -2.51 2.58 -21.68
N ILE A 129 -1.64 1.66 -21.20
CA ILE A 129 -1.05 1.74 -19.86
C ILE A 129 -0.24 3.04 -19.71
N LEU A 130 0.63 3.34 -20.66
CA LEU A 130 1.44 4.57 -20.64
C LEU A 130 0.56 5.82 -20.63
N HIS A 131 -0.45 5.88 -21.50
CA HIS A 131 -1.38 7.01 -21.54
C HIS A 131 -2.14 7.17 -20.21
N LEU A 132 -2.56 6.08 -19.60
CA LEU A 132 -3.23 6.10 -18.30
C LEU A 132 -2.30 6.62 -17.20
N LEU A 133 -1.05 6.16 -17.17
CA LEU A 133 -0.06 6.57 -16.17
C LEU A 133 0.34 8.04 -16.31
N ASP A 134 0.52 8.52 -17.55
CA ASP A 134 0.76 9.96 -17.85
C ASP A 134 -0.42 10.84 -17.37
N ALA A 135 -1.65 10.40 -17.64
CA ALA A 135 -2.84 11.10 -17.21
C ALA A 135 -2.96 11.14 -15.66
N MET A 136 -2.66 10.02 -15.00
CA MET A 136 -2.65 9.95 -13.53
C MET A 136 -1.56 10.84 -12.93
N GLU A 137 -0.35 10.85 -13.48
CA GLU A 137 0.73 11.72 -13.00
C GLU A 137 0.35 13.20 -13.15
N THR A 138 -0.16 13.59 -14.31
CA THR A 138 -0.62 14.97 -14.57
C THR A 138 -1.68 15.40 -13.57
N GLU A 139 -2.65 14.55 -13.30
CA GLU A 139 -3.72 14.83 -12.34
C GLU A 139 -3.20 14.92 -10.90
N THR A 140 -2.22 14.09 -10.52
CA THR A 140 -1.61 14.15 -9.17
C THR A 140 -0.76 15.41 -8.97
N MET A 141 -0.15 15.97 -10.03
CA MET A 141 0.59 17.23 -9.94
C MET A 141 -0.30 18.45 -9.72
N HIS A 142 -1.55 18.39 -10.20
CA HIS A 142 -2.52 19.48 -10.06
C HIS A 142 -3.36 19.40 -8.79
N SER A 143 -3.33 18.30 -8.08
CA SER A 143 -4.15 18.08 -6.89
C SER A 143 -3.32 18.29 -5.62
N SER A 144 -3.65 19.33 -4.84
CA SER A 144 -3.28 19.36 -3.43
C SER A 144 -4.24 18.44 -2.68
N PHE A 145 -3.83 17.20 -2.40
CA PHE A 145 -4.67 16.18 -1.77
C PHE A 145 -5.08 16.56 -0.34
N HIS A 146 -6.09 17.42 -0.21
CA HIS A 146 -6.81 17.57 1.03
C HIS A 146 -8.14 16.80 0.91
N ALA A 147 -8.26 15.67 1.59
CA ALA A 147 -9.43 14.78 1.54
C ALA A 147 -10.76 15.48 1.87
N LEU A 148 -10.70 16.70 2.38
CA LEU A 148 -11.84 17.57 2.74
C LEU A 148 -11.73 18.95 2.08
N SER A 149 -11.11 19.06 0.91
CA SER A 149 -11.08 20.33 0.19
C SER A 149 -12.51 20.79 -0.16
N ASP A 150 -12.82 22.04 0.15
CA ASP A 150 -14.05 22.70 -0.29
C ASP A 150 -13.98 23.07 -1.78
N ASN A 151 -12.81 22.91 -2.41
CA ASN A 151 -12.60 23.19 -3.82
C ASN A 151 -13.21 22.08 -4.69
N ILE A 152 -14.18 22.44 -5.52
CA ILE A 152 -14.90 21.51 -6.40
C ILE A 152 -13.98 20.84 -7.43
N ASP A 153 -12.97 21.57 -7.95
CA ASP A 153 -12.03 21.04 -8.93
C ASP A 153 -11.14 19.95 -8.32
N GLU A 154 -10.69 20.10 -7.08
CA GLU A 154 -9.94 19.07 -6.35
C GLU A 154 -10.78 17.81 -6.09
N ARG A 155 -12.09 17.96 -5.89
CA ARG A 155 -13.01 16.81 -5.78
C ARG A 155 -13.14 16.05 -7.10
N PHE A 156 -13.21 16.74 -8.23
CA PHE A 156 -13.21 16.11 -9.55
C PHE A 156 -11.88 15.41 -9.84
N SER A 157 -10.75 16.05 -9.53
CA SER A 157 -9.42 15.43 -9.65
C SER A 157 -9.30 14.16 -8.82
N THR A 158 -9.74 14.20 -7.56
CA THR A 158 -9.75 13.01 -6.69
C THR A 158 -10.63 11.89 -7.26
N LEU A 159 -11.80 12.21 -7.78
CA LEU A 159 -12.71 11.24 -8.38
C LEU A 159 -12.11 10.64 -9.66
N THR A 160 -11.51 11.46 -10.52
CA THR A 160 -10.81 11.04 -11.74
C THR A 160 -9.71 10.03 -11.40
N LEU A 161 -8.85 10.37 -10.44
CA LEU A 161 -7.76 9.50 -9.99
C LEU A 161 -8.25 8.18 -9.40
N LYS A 162 -9.36 8.19 -8.66
CA LYS A 162 -9.98 6.95 -8.15
C LYS A 162 -10.39 6.02 -9.27
N TYR A 163 -11.04 6.53 -10.31
CA TYR A 163 -11.47 5.71 -11.46
C TYR A 163 -10.29 5.27 -12.32
N GLN A 164 -9.29 6.11 -12.52
CA GLN A 164 -8.06 5.76 -13.24
C GLN A 164 -7.31 4.63 -12.50
N LEU A 165 -7.12 4.74 -11.20
CA LEU A 165 -6.50 3.68 -10.38
C LEU A 165 -7.33 2.41 -10.39
N ALA A 166 -8.65 2.50 -10.27
CA ALA A 166 -9.53 1.33 -10.34
C ALA A 166 -9.45 0.64 -11.72
N SER A 167 -9.33 1.41 -12.80
CA SER A 167 -9.13 0.88 -14.15
C SER A 167 -7.80 0.14 -14.28
N LEU A 168 -6.71 0.73 -13.79
CA LEU A 168 -5.39 0.08 -13.74
C LEU A 168 -5.44 -1.22 -12.93
N LEU A 169 -6.00 -1.19 -11.73
CA LEU A 169 -6.13 -2.36 -10.86
C LEU A 169 -7.00 -3.46 -11.48
N THR A 170 -8.05 -3.09 -12.23
CA THR A 170 -8.88 -4.05 -12.96
C THR A 170 -8.04 -4.80 -14.00
N GLU A 171 -7.21 -4.10 -14.76
CA GLU A 171 -6.32 -4.73 -15.73
C GLU A 171 -5.25 -5.58 -15.06
N LEU A 172 -4.63 -5.10 -13.96
CA LEU A 172 -3.69 -5.89 -13.18
C LEU A 172 -4.30 -7.18 -12.63
N ASN A 173 -5.53 -7.14 -12.16
CA ASN A 173 -6.24 -8.34 -11.73
C ASN A 173 -6.52 -9.32 -12.90
N ARG A 174 -6.85 -8.82 -14.09
CA ARG A 174 -7.00 -9.67 -15.29
C ARG A 174 -5.68 -10.35 -15.66
N LEU A 175 -4.59 -9.59 -15.68
CA LEU A 175 -3.25 -10.12 -15.93
C LEU A 175 -2.86 -11.15 -14.87
N TYR A 176 -3.09 -10.84 -13.60
CA TYR A 176 -2.86 -11.75 -12.49
C TYR A 176 -3.63 -13.07 -12.68
N LEU A 177 -4.92 -12.99 -12.89
CA LEU A 177 -5.76 -14.17 -13.09
C LEU A 177 -5.33 -14.99 -14.31
N SER A 178 -4.94 -14.36 -15.43
CA SER A 178 -4.46 -15.06 -16.62
C SER A 178 -3.14 -15.80 -16.38
N HIS A 179 -2.26 -15.26 -15.56
CA HIS A 179 -0.98 -15.90 -15.20
C HIS A 179 -1.17 -17.05 -14.20
N PHE A 180 -2.12 -16.93 -13.27
CA PHE A 180 -2.31 -17.87 -12.17
C PHE A 180 -3.52 -18.81 -12.36
N GLN A 181 -4.34 -18.64 -13.42
CA GLN A 181 -5.48 -19.53 -13.71
C GLN A 181 -5.10 -21.00 -13.93
N VAL A 182 -3.84 -21.30 -14.11
CA VAL A 182 -3.36 -22.69 -14.28
C VAL A 182 -3.18 -23.41 -12.93
N ALA A 183 -3.13 -22.69 -11.79
CA ALA A 183 -2.77 -23.28 -10.51
C ALA A 183 -3.72 -22.97 -9.33
N SER A 184 -4.56 -21.93 -9.38
CA SER A 184 -5.35 -21.56 -8.20
C SER A 184 -6.79 -22.03 -8.27
N SER A 185 -7.10 -22.96 -7.38
CA SER A 185 -8.47 -23.48 -7.20
C SER A 185 -9.42 -22.34 -6.76
N LEU A 186 -10.72 -22.49 -7.07
CA LEU A 186 -11.85 -21.69 -6.55
C LEU A 186 -11.78 -21.42 -5.03
N LYS A 187 -11.06 -22.23 -4.29
CA LYS A 187 -10.78 -22.13 -2.86
C LYS A 187 -9.91 -20.92 -2.51
N HIS A 188 -8.86 -20.66 -3.28
CA HIS A 188 -7.96 -19.54 -3.06
C HIS A 188 -8.67 -18.20 -3.28
N GLN A 189 -9.46 -18.08 -4.34
CA GLN A 189 -10.24 -16.88 -4.64
C GLN A 189 -11.27 -16.54 -3.54
N ARG A 190 -11.91 -17.55 -2.93
CA ARG A 190 -12.82 -17.36 -1.79
C ARG A 190 -12.11 -16.87 -0.54
N TYR A 191 -10.91 -17.37 -0.28
CA TYR A 191 -10.13 -16.96 0.91
C TYR A 191 -9.53 -15.58 0.75
N SER A 192 -9.09 -15.22 -0.44
CA SER A 192 -8.62 -13.86 -0.76
C SER A 192 -9.73 -12.81 -0.51
N SER A 193 -10.94 -13.04 -1.01
CA SER A 193 -12.10 -12.18 -0.73
C SER A 193 -12.40 -12.09 0.77
N PHE A 194 -12.40 -13.23 1.46
CA PHE A 194 -12.62 -13.28 2.89
C PHE A 194 -11.59 -12.46 3.68
N VAL A 195 -10.28 -12.57 3.35
CA VAL A 195 -9.22 -11.78 4.01
C VAL A 195 -9.37 -10.30 3.71
N SER A 196 -9.72 -9.93 2.48
CA SER A 196 -10.04 -8.55 2.12
C SER A 196 -11.18 -7.97 2.97
N ASP A 197 -12.24 -8.75 3.18
CA ASP A 197 -13.37 -8.33 4.03
C ASP A 197 -12.93 -8.14 5.49
N VAL A 198 -12.07 -9.03 6.01
CA VAL A 198 -11.49 -8.91 7.35
C VAL A 198 -10.65 -7.64 7.47
N CYS A 199 -9.78 -7.35 6.50
CA CYS A 199 -8.97 -6.14 6.48
C CYS A 199 -9.83 -4.87 6.45
N SER A 200 -10.81 -4.82 5.54
CA SER A 200 -11.75 -3.70 5.43
C SER A 200 -12.53 -3.46 6.73
N TYR A 201 -12.97 -4.53 7.39
CA TYR A 201 -13.65 -4.42 8.68
C TYR A 201 -12.73 -3.81 9.75
N ILE A 202 -11.46 -4.25 9.83
CA ILE A 202 -10.47 -3.70 10.77
C ILE A 202 -10.24 -2.22 10.52
N GLU A 203 -10.04 -1.81 9.27
CA GLU A 203 -9.81 -0.42 8.88
C GLU A 203 -10.99 0.50 9.25
N GLN A 204 -12.22 0.03 9.05
CA GLN A 204 -13.44 0.75 9.37
C GLN A 204 -13.73 0.84 10.88
N ASN A 205 -13.29 -0.16 11.65
CA ASN A 205 -13.59 -0.27 13.08
C ASN A 205 -12.39 -0.02 13.99
N VAL A 206 -11.30 0.54 13.49
CA VAL A 206 -10.05 0.72 14.25
C VAL A 206 -10.19 1.56 15.52
N GLU A 207 -11.22 2.40 15.59
CA GLU A 207 -11.57 3.23 16.76
C GLU A 207 -12.09 2.39 17.94
N ASN A 208 -12.58 1.19 17.64
CA ASN A 208 -13.11 0.26 18.62
C ASN A 208 -12.01 -0.67 19.17
N GLU A 209 -12.31 -1.31 20.29
CA GLU A 209 -11.50 -2.42 20.75
C GLU A 209 -11.74 -3.61 19.82
N ILE A 210 -10.73 -4.00 19.05
CA ILE A 210 -10.80 -5.12 18.13
C ILE A 210 -10.05 -6.29 18.75
N SER A 211 -10.76 -7.35 19.11
CA SER A 211 -10.19 -8.62 19.52
C SER A 211 -10.28 -9.66 18.40
N ILE A 212 -9.35 -10.61 18.38
CA ILE A 212 -9.40 -11.75 17.43
C ILE A 212 -10.68 -12.57 17.64
N GLU A 213 -11.15 -12.62 18.88
CA GLU A 213 -12.40 -13.26 19.27
C GLU A 213 -13.62 -12.64 18.60
N ASP A 214 -13.69 -11.31 18.62
CA ASP A 214 -14.81 -10.57 18.05
C ASP A 214 -14.80 -10.66 16.54
N LEU A 215 -13.62 -10.58 15.92
CA LEU A 215 -13.46 -10.80 14.48
C LEU A 215 -13.91 -12.22 14.08
N ALA A 216 -13.46 -13.25 14.78
CA ALA A 216 -13.85 -14.63 14.50
C ALA A 216 -15.36 -14.83 14.63
N ARG A 217 -15.99 -14.19 15.63
CA ARG A 217 -17.44 -14.20 15.83
C ARG A 217 -18.16 -13.44 14.72
N HIS A 218 -17.68 -12.25 14.35
CA HIS A 218 -18.27 -11.42 13.31
C HIS A 218 -18.31 -12.13 11.95
N PHE A 219 -17.19 -12.80 11.60
CA PHE A 219 -17.08 -13.54 10.35
C PHE A 219 -17.56 -14.99 10.41
N ALA A 220 -18.14 -15.41 11.55
CA ALA A 220 -18.66 -16.76 11.77
C ALA A 220 -17.63 -17.89 11.50
N VAL A 221 -16.37 -17.67 11.88
CA VAL A 221 -15.26 -18.62 11.70
C VAL A 221 -14.58 -18.94 13.04
N SER A 222 -13.79 -20.02 13.09
CA SER A 222 -12.95 -20.31 14.25
C SER A 222 -11.75 -19.35 14.31
N LYS A 223 -11.27 -19.03 15.52
CA LYS A 223 -10.03 -18.24 15.73
C LYS A 223 -8.84 -18.84 15.01
N THR A 224 -8.70 -20.17 15.06
CA THR A 224 -7.61 -20.88 14.39
C THR A 224 -7.68 -20.71 12.88
N PHE A 225 -8.87 -20.82 12.30
CA PHE A 225 -9.05 -20.56 10.87
C PHE A 225 -8.70 -19.11 10.52
N LEU A 226 -9.27 -18.14 11.25
CA LEU A 226 -9.00 -16.72 11.03
C LEU A 226 -7.50 -16.42 11.11
N TYR A 227 -6.83 -16.90 12.17
CA TYR A 227 -5.39 -16.70 12.35
C TYR A 227 -4.56 -17.29 11.21
N ASN A 228 -4.85 -18.54 10.82
CA ASN A 228 -4.08 -19.21 9.78
C ASN A 228 -4.28 -18.55 8.43
N ILE A 229 -5.54 -18.27 8.06
CA ILE A 229 -5.85 -17.70 6.75
C ILE A 229 -5.34 -16.26 6.62
N THR A 230 -5.50 -15.42 7.64
CA THR A 230 -4.97 -14.05 7.59
C THR A 230 -3.45 -14.04 7.61
N ARG A 231 -2.79 -14.92 8.38
CA ARG A 231 -1.34 -15.04 8.36
C ARG A 231 -0.80 -15.51 7.02
N GLU A 232 -1.48 -16.47 6.39
CA GLU A 232 -1.17 -16.96 5.05
C GLU A 232 -1.24 -15.84 4.02
N PHE A 233 -2.30 -15.00 4.04
CA PHE A 233 -2.53 -13.95 3.06
C PHE A 233 -1.84 -12.61 3.36
N LEU A 234 -1.61 -12.28 4.61
CA LEU A 234 -0.99 -11.01 5.00
C LEU A 234 0.53 -11.14 5.26
N ASN A 235 1.06 -12.36 5.32
CA ASN A 235 2.44 -12.67 5.73
C ASN A 235 2.84 -12.10 7.11
N LEU A 236 1.86 -11.71 7.92
CA LEU A 236 2.06 -11.18 9.26
C LEU A 236 0.91 -11.60 10.19
N PRO A 237 1.13 -11.63 11.51
CA PRO A 237 0.06 -11.85 12.47
C PRO A 237 -1.03 -10.79 12.37
N LEU A 238 -2.29 -11.19 12.54
CA LEU A 238 -3.43 -10.28 12.49
C LEU A 238 -3.35 -9.14 13.53
N SER A 239 -2.76 -9.41 14.71
CA SER A 239 -2.46 -8.40 15.73
C SER A 239 -1.53 -7.30 15.22
N ASP A 240 -0.55 -7.69 14.41
CA ASP A 240 0.43 -6.77 13.84
C ASP A 240 -0.22 -5.94 12.73
N TYR A 241 -1.11 -6.54 11.94
CA TYR A 241 -1.93 -5.82 10.96
C TYR A 241 -2.81 -4.76 11.64
N ILE A 242 -3.52 -5.12 12.72
CA ILE A 242 -4.32 -4.16 13.51
C ILE A 242 -3.44 -3.02 14.05
N SER A 243 -2.26 -3.35 14.56
CA SER A 243 -1.29 -2.38 15.07
C SER A 243 -0.81 -1.44 13.96
N MET A 244 -0.56 -1.97 12.76
CA MET A 244 -0.18 -1.20 11.58
C MET A 244 -1.29 -0.24 11.15
N VAL A 245 -2.53 -0.68 11.07
CA VAL A 245 -3.68 0.18 10.74
C VAL A 245 -3.82 1.31 11.77
N ARG A 246 -3.68 1.00 13.08
CA ARG A 246 -3.74 1.99 14.16
C ARG A 246 -2.64 3.03 14.08
N ILE A 247 -1.39 2.61 13.82
CA ILE A 247 -0.27 3.57 13.75
C ILE A 247 -0.37 4.49 12.54
N ASN A 248 -0.82 3.96 11.38
CA ASN A 248 -1.02 4.76 10.19
C ASN A 248 -2.11 5.82 10.39
N LYS A 249 -3.23 5.44 10.99
CA LYS A 249 -4.32 6.38 11.31
C LYS A 249 -3.88 7.41 12.37
N ALA A 250 -3.08 7.00 13.35
CA ALA A 250 -2.48 7.91 14.34
C ALA A 250 -1.57 8.95 13.68
N LYS A 251 -0.69 8.52 12.77
CA LYS A 251 0.21 9.42 12.03
C LYS A 251 -0.57 10.42 11.19
N SER A 252 -1.59 9.95 10.47
CA SER A 252 -2.46 10.81 9.66
C SER A 252 -3.15 11.87 10.54
N TYR A 253 -3.74 11.50 11.66
CA TYR A 253 -4.35 12.48 12.58
C TYR A 253 -3.33 13.45 13.19
N LEU A 254 -2.14 12.96 13.55
CA LEU A 254 -1.08 13.81 14.12
C LEU A 254 -0.55 14.83 13.11
N ALA A 255 -0.45 14.48 11.85
CA ALA A 255 0.07 15.34 10.78
C ALA A 255 -0.97 16.30 10.21
N ASN A 256 -2.26 15.87 10.12
CA ASN A 256 -3.26 16.56 9.31
C ASN A 256 -4.42 17.15 10.11
N THR A 257 -4.39 17.08 11.46
CA THR A 257 -5.47 17.59 12.29
C THR A 257 -4.98 18.26 13.57
N ASP A 258 -5.76 19.20 14.08
CA ASP A 258 -5.54 19.86 15.39
C ASP A 258 -6.13 19.06 16.57
N TYR A 259 -6.53 17.81 16.37
CA TYR A 259 -7.08 16.98 17.44
C TYR A 259 -6.10 16.86 18.60
N SER A 260 -6.59 16.92 19.83
CA SER A 260 -5.77 16.66 21.01
C SER A 260 -5.22 15.22 20.97
N ILE A 261 -4.11 14.98 21.63
CA ILE A 261 -3.52 13.64 21.77
C ILE A 261 -4.53 12.65 22.38
N GLU A 262 -5.38 13.14 23.27
CA GLU A 262 -6.45 12.36 23.87
C GLU A 262 -7.49 11.91 22.85
N ILE A 263 -7.97 12.84 22.02
CA ILE A 263 -8.94 12.54 20.94
C ILE A 263 -8.34 11.55 19.94
N ILE A 264 -7.08 11.76 19.52
CA ILE A 264 -6.40 10.82 18.62
C ILE A 264 -6.26 9.45 19.25
N SER A 265 -5.89 9.38 20.54
CA SER A 265 -5.80 8.11 21.28
C SER A 265 -7.10 7.31 21.17
N GLN A 266 -8.24 7.95 21.42
CA GLN A 266 -9.56 7.33 21.32
C GLN A 266 -9.89 6.91 19.89
N LYS A 267 -9.64 7.78 18.90
CA LYS A 267 -9.91 7.54 17.48
C LYS A 267 -9.07 6.42 16.85
N VAL A 268 -8.04 5.97 17.52
CA VAL A 268 -7.23 4.81 17.09
C VAL A 268 -7.35 3.61 18.04
N GLY A 269 -8.39 3.61 18.90
CA GLY A 269 -8.76 2.46 19.73
C GLY A 269 -7.92 2.27 20.98
N TYR A 270 -7.38 3.37 21.57
CA TYR A 270 -6.70 3.34 22.87
C TYR A 270 -7.50 4.05 23.94
N SER A 271 -7.75 3.37 25.05
CA SER A 271 -8.47 3.91 26.21
C SER A 271 -7.63 4.86 27.07
N SER A 272 -6.31 4.90 26.90
CA SER A 272 -5.44 5.79 27.66
C SER A 272 -4.34 6.44 26.80
N ILE A 273 -4.09 7.73 27.07
CA ILE A 273 -3.01 8.51 26.44
C ILE A 273 -1.64 7.86 26.69
N SER A 274 -1.43 7.27 27.85
CA SER A 274 -0.16 6.64 28.22
C SER A 274 0.13 5.41 27.36
N SER A 275 -0.88 4.54 27.15
CA SER A 275 -0.78 3.36 26.27
C SER A 275 -0.57 3.78 24.83
N PHE A 276 -1.32 4.76 24.35
CA PHE A 276 -1.17 5.34 23.03
C PHE A 276 0.23 5.93 22.80
N SER A 277 0.71 6.74 23.75
CA SER A 277 2.03 7.38 23.63
C SER A 277 3.16 6.36 23.59
N ARG A 278 3.05 5.28 24.38
CA ARG A 278 4.01 4.16 24.34
C ARG A 278 3.95 3.44 22.99
N PHE A 279 2.74 3.16 22.51
CA PHE A 279 2.51 2.53 21.21
C PHE A 279 3.14 3.32 20.06
N VAL A 280 2.86 4.63 19.98
CA VAL A 280 3.45 5.51 18.97
C VAL A 280 4.98 5.55 19.12
N LYS A 281 5.50 5.70 20.33
CA LYS A 281 6.95 5.73 20.54
C LYS A 281 7.64 4.43 20.12
N THR A 282 7.01 3.29 20.37
CA THR A 282 7.55 1.97 19.98
C THR A 282 7.57 1.82 18.44
N ASN A 283 6.53 2.27 17.73
CA ASN A 283 6.39 2.06 16.30
C ASN A 283 7.01 3.17 15.44
N VAL A 284 7.16 4.39 15.99
CA VAL A 284 7.66 5.58 15.26
C VAL A 284 9.03 6.05 15.79
N GLY A 285 9.47 5.54 16.92
CA GLY A 285 10.73 5.95 17.55
C GLY A 285 10.64 7.28 18.34
N MET A 286 9.50 7.98 18.31
CA MET A 286 9.30 9.25 19.00
C MET A 286 7.89 9.41 19.58
N SER A 287 7.73 10.40 20.49
CA SER A 287 6.42 10.67 21.10
C SER A 287 5.44 11.31 20.10
N PRO A 288 4.11 11.16 20.29
CA PRO A 288 3.09 11.78 19.43
C PRO A 288 3.26 13.29 19.26
N LEU A 289 3.56 14.02 20.36
CA LEU A 289 3.79 15.47 20.31
C LEU A 289 5.04 15.85 19.51
N LYS A 290 6.10 15.04 19.60
CA LYS A 290 7.31 15.27 18.81
C LYS A 290 7.06 15.00 17.33
N TYR A 291 6.32 13.95 17.02
CA TYR A 291 5.93 13.63 15.65
C TYR A 291 5.13 14.78 15.02
N ARG A 292 4.08 15.26 15.70
CA ARG A 292 3.27 16.41 15.25
C ARG A 292 4.13 17.64 14.93
N LYS A 293 5.01 18.04 15.83
CA LYS A 293 5.87 19.22 15.63
C LYS A 293 6.79 19.12 14.40
N ILE A 294 7.19 17.91 14.01
CA ILE A 294 8.05 17.71 12.84
C ILE A 294 7.21 17.74 11.55
N THR A 295 5.95 17.35 11.61
CA THR A 295 5.06 17.33 10.44
C THR A 295 4.35 18.67 10.20
N GLU A 296 4.30 19.58 11.19
CA GLU A 296 3.77 20.95 11.06
C GLU A 296 4.77 21.93 10.42
N THR A 297 6.01 21.47 10.10
CA THR A 297 7.09 22.28 9.48
C THR A 297 7.15 22.01 7.99
#